data_3d201a9cb8796e9e1e9b041d447deb18
#
_entry.id   3d201a9cb8796e9e1e9b041d447deb18
#
_cell.length_a   1.000
_cell.length_b   1.000
_cell.length_c   1.000
_cell.angle_alpha   90.00
_cell.angle_beta   90.00
_cell.angle_gamma   90.00
#
_symmetry.space_group_name_H-M   'P 1'
#
loop_
_entity.id
_entity.type
_entity.pdbx_description
1 polymer ?
#
loop_
_entity_poly.entity_id
_entity_poly.type
_entity_poly.pdbx_seq_one_letter_code
_entity_poly.pdbx_strand_id
1 'polypeptide(L)'
;TIINPLPRNKVVLAVSILTVFAISYFLVKKATRVKAIFLTALMAFLVVMPFTSRVLVFTKNSHRWCFMICFVEALASGLFLQDVFRERNKKTVLCGGTLATIIYAAMLAFVYSFKNIKVNNKIAAEVCAFFVVYLLLIVGGTRIRKLYRVFPAAVLLVLVCELFALNYPSLWHRESPTRSQLATEYYNDGTKDAAAYLKAQDDSLYRIEKSYKSTAENDGMAQGYNGLSTYMSTNPSSLVRYHKMYGPETLSVNFVDFNKDDYIRNSLLGTKYLFGSAGYNAPQKVYTPVGEAGGKTIFKNNYALPFGYLYDKEWNADGLEKLSGLDKTLTSLSGFYYTDANKSGSYEDASLPEETDTSLMENVSEAVDCTMENNDNGITVRDLGADPNVIFPGVESDFADENKLYGLSLTMDVSEDTEMAVYYQTEGDRGFSADKVYTFSITKENNTWEHVVPAGITALRVDVSTQIDYATIKDFEVKSYDLNATGYTVLKNSGVTDVSYSDSTYQAQVANDTQENEMLCVPFFYQRGWSARIDGEEVEVSNINSGLCGIEIPSGTHEVVLQYETPYRSLGVGMTIVGVVIFILVFSQNLYKNFIKLC
;
A
#
# COMPACT_ATOMS: atom_id res chain seq x y z
N THR A 1 -6.11 4.07 28.03
CA THR A 1 -6.48 5.14 27.11
C THR A 1 -7.00 6.40 27.80
N ILE A 2 -6.34 6.81 28.86
CA ILE A 2 -6.60 8.09 29.56
C ILE A 2 -6.22 9.27 28.65
N ILE A 3 -5.34 9.04 27.67
CA ILE A 3 -4.88 10.00 26.67
C ILE A 3 -5.87 9.98 25.50
N ASN A 4 -6.23 11.15 24.98
CA ASN A 4 -7.09 11.30 23.79
C ASN A 4 -6.63 10.38 22.65
N PRO A 5 -7.54 9.88 21.82
CA PRO A 5 -7.22 8.85 20.85
C PRO A 5 -6.02 9.28 20.02
N LEU A 6 -4.95 8.52 20.14
CA LEU A 6 -3.79 8.63 19.31
C LEU A 6 -4.20 8.45 17.83
N PRO A 7 -3.56 9.14 16.88
CA PRO A 7 -3.91 9.02 15.47
C PRO A 7 -4.02 7.54 15.05
N ARG A 8 -4.89 7.26 14.12
CA ARG A 8 -5.46 5.98 13.64
C ARG A 8 -4.55 4.73 13.62
N ASN A 9 -3.25 4.86 13.79
CA ASN A 9 -2.26 3.78 13.59
C ASN A 9 -1.52 3.29 14.85
N LYS A 10 -1.95 3.66 16.06
CA LYS A 10 -1.26 3.23 17.27
C LYS A 10 -2.08 2.19 18.04
N VAL A 11 -1.53 0.97 18.11
CA VAL A 11 -2.05 -0.10 18.96
C VAL A 11 -1.86 0.31 20.41
N VAL A 12 -2.96 0.44 21.13
CA VAL A 12 -2.96 0.71 22.55
C VAL A 12 -2.79 -0.62 23.30
N LEU A 13 -1.91 -0.66 24.29
CA LEU A 13 -1.85 -1.76 25.25
C LEU A 13 -3.21 -1.83 25.99
N ALA A 14 -4.00 -2.84 25.65
CA ALA A 14 -5.26 -3.13 26.36
C ALA A 14 -4.96 -3.91 27.63
N VAL A 15 -4.47 -3.21 28.65
CA VAL A 15 -4.12 -3.80 29.94
C VAL A 15 -5.28 -3.57 30.90
N SER A 16 -5.76 -4.66 31.56
CA SER A 16 -6.69 -4.53 32.67
C SER A 16 -5.99 -3.90 33.88
N ILE A 17 -6.71 -3.10 34.62
CA ILE A 17 -6.28 -2.55 35.92
C ILE A 17 -5.85 -3.68 36.88
N LEU A 18 -6.44 -4.86 36.76
CA LEU A 18 -6.09 -6.05 37.53
C LEU A 18 -4.60 -6.42 37.42
N THR A 19 -3.96 -6.10 36.28
CA THR A 19 -2.52 -6.33 36.06
C THR A 19 -1.66 -5.54 37.04
N VAL A 20 -2.06 -4.32 37.39
CA VAL A 20 -1.32 -3.48 38.37
C VAL A 20 -1.33 -4.15 39.73
N PHE A 21 -2.47 -4.75 40.14
CA PHE A 21 -2.57 -5.54 41.37
C PHE A 21 -1.71 -6.80 41.31
N ALA A 22 -1.71 -7.51 40.19
CA ALA A 22 -0.91 -8.71 39.98
C ALA A 22 0.59 -8.43 40.09
N ILE A 23 1.09 -7.44 39.37
CA ILE A 23 2.49 -7.02 39.43
C ILE A 23 2.88 -6.61 40.84
N SER A 24 2.07 -5.77 41.51
CA SER A 24 2.31 -5.28 42.86
C SER A 24 2.33 -6.43 43.90
N TYR A 25 1.43 -7.39 43.75
CA TYR A 25 1.39 -8.57 44.60
C TYR A 25 2.66 -9.43 44.48
N PHE A 26 3.07 -9.73 43.23
CA PHE A 26 4.27 -10.54 42.99
C PHE A 26 5.56 -9.83 43.38
N LEU A 27 5.61 -8.49 43.32
CA LEU A 27 6.74 -7.69 43.83
C LEU A 27 6.86 -7.74 45.36
N VAL A 28 5.73 -7.85 46.07
CA VAL A 28 5.71 -7.97 47.55
C VAL A 28 5.98 -9.39 48.00
N LYS A 29 5.48 -10.42 47.30
CA LYS A 29 5.61 -11.85 47.66
C LYS A 29 7.09 -12.28 47.51
N LYS A 30 7.77 -12.60 48.63
CA LYS A 30 9.22 -12.94 48.66
C LYS A 30 9.62 -14.00 47.64
N ALA A 31 8.80 -15.08 47.51
CA ALA A 31 9.07 -16.20 46.60
C ALA A 31 9.11 -15.84 45.10
N THR A 32 8.41 -14.78 44.73
CA THR A 32 8.25 -14.37 43.29
C THR A 32 8.90 -13.03 42.97
N ARG A 33 9.34 -12.27 43.98
CA ARG A 33 9.83 -10.90 43.87
C ARG A 33 10.89 -10.72 42.78
N VAL A 34 11.94 -11.52 42.77
CA VAL A 34 13.05 -11.39 41.82
C VAL A 34 12.56 -11.64 40.41
N LYS A 35 11.73 -12.67 40.18
CA LYS A 35 11.13 -12.98 38.89
C LYS A 35 10.19 -11.86 38.42
N ALA A 36 9.41 -11.28 39.34
CA ALA A 36 8.50 -10.19 39.04
C ALA A 36 9.28 -8.90 38.64
N ILE A 37 10.35 -8.56 39.37
CA ILE A 37 11.22 -7.43 39.05
C ILE A 37 11.82 -7.62 37.66
N PHE A 38 12.43 -8.79 37.40
CA PHE A 38 13.05 -9.09 36.12
C PHE A 38 12.05 -8.99 34.96
N LEU A 39 10.87 -9.63 35.09
CA LEU A 39 9.87 -9.66 34.05
C LEU A 39 9.28 -8.27 33.77
N THR A 40 8.97 -7.49 34.85
CA THR A 40 8.47 -6.11 34.69
C THR A 40 9.51 -5.20 34.07
N ALA A 41 10.78 -5.30 34.47
CA ALA A 41 11.87 -4.54 33.88
C ALA A 41 12.10 -4.92 32.41
N LEU A 42 12.03 -6.21 32.09
CA LEU A 42 12.14 -6.70 30.71
C LEU A 42 10.98 -6.17 29.84
N MET A 43 9.76 -6.24 30.30
CA MET A 43 8.59 -5.70 29.57
C MET A 43 8.72 -4.19 29.35
N ALA A 44 9.10 -3.45 30.41
CA ALA A 44 9.33 -2.01 30.30
C ALA A 44 10.46 -1.68 29.31
N PHE A 45 11.57 -2.42 29.37
CA PHE A 45 12.68 -2.29 28.42
C PHE A 45 12.23 -2.52 26.98
N LEU A 46 11.50 -3.61 26.72
CA LEU A 46 10.98 -3.93 25.38
C LEU A 46 10.05 -2.85 24.84
N VAL A 47 9.18 -2.26 25.69
CA VAL A 47 8.26 -1.19 25.28
C VAL A 47 8.99 0.11 24.95
N VAL A 48 10.01 0.47 25.73
CA VAL A 48 10.74 1.74 25.62
C VAL A 48 11.73 1.70 24.46
N MET A 49 12.33 0.54 24.14
CA MET A 49 13.38 0.43 23.13
C MET A 49 12.83 0.49 21.70
N PRO A 50 13.24 1.49 20.88
CA PRO A 50 12.73 1.65 19.52
C PRO A 50 13.02 0.48 18.59
N PHE A 51 14.14 -0.23 18.81
CA PHE A 51 14.53 -1.36 17.97
C PHE A 51 13.68 -2.62 18.18
N THR A 52 12.93 -2.73 19.30
CA THR A 52 12.09 -3.89 19.59
C THR A 52 11.07 -4.16 18.47
N SER A 53 10.49 -3.12 17.90
CA SER A 53 9.59 -3.23 16.75
C SER A 53 10.29 -3.82 15.53
N ARG A 54 11.54 -3.44 15.28
CA ARG A 54 12.33 -3.96 14.15
C ARG A 54 12.67 -5.44 14.33
N VAL A 55 12.98 -5.86 15.55
CA VAL A 55 13.37 -7.25 15.86
C VAL A 55 12.16 -8.17 15.90
N LEU A 56 11.04 -7.75 16.51
CA LEU A 56 9.88 -8.62 16.74
C LEU A 56 8.86 -8.62 15.59
N VAL A 57 8.78 -7.55 14.81
CA VAL A 57 7.74 -7.39 13.75
C VAL A 57 8.32 -6.90 12.43
N PHE A 58 9.63 -6.73 12.33
CA PHE A 58 10.35 -6.30 11.12
C PHE A 58 9.84 -4.97 10.51
N THR A 59 9.19 -4.11 11.31
CA THR A 59 8.60 -2.84 10.87
C THR A 59 9.17 -1.63 11.62
N LYS A 60 9.09 -0.43 11.01
CA LYS A 60 9.46 0.83 11.67
C LYS A 60 8.44 1.16 12.77
N ASN A 61 8.91 1.43 13.99
CA ASN A 61 8.18 2.06 15.10
C ASN A 61 6.71 1.62 15.32
N SER A 62 6.42 0.32 15.12
CA SER A 62 5.09 -0.25 15.33
C SER A 62 5.04 -0.98 16.67
N HIS A 63 4.09 -0.62 17.54
CA HIS A 63 3.83 -1.34 18.79
C HIS A 63 2.87 -2.53 18.62
N ARG A 64 2.68 -3.04 17.40
CA ARG A 64 1.77 -4.17 17.10
C ARG A 64 2.12 -5.44 17.85
N TRP A 65 3.40 -5.66 18.22
CA TRP A 65 3.87 -6.78 19.01
C TRP A 65 3.44 -6.74 20.50
N CYS A 66 2.90 -5.60 20.97
CA CYS A 66 2.47 -5.43 22.38
C CYS A 66 1.39 -6.43 22.82
N PHE A 67 0.69 -7.10 21.90
CA PHE A 67 -0.22 -8.20 22.26
C PHE A 67 0.49 -9.32 23.03
N MET A 68 1.78 -9.55 22.79
CA MET A 68 2.59 -10.53 23.55
C MET A 68 2.72 -10.11 25.01
N ILE A 69 2.86 -8.82 25.28
CA ILE A 69 2.87 -8.28 26.65
C ILE A 69 1.50 -8.47 27.28
N CYS A 70 0.41 -8.15 26.58
CA CYS A 70 -0.95 -8.36 27.09
C CYS A 70 -1.21 -9.83 27.47
N PHE A 71 -0.65 -10.79 26.72
CA PHE A 71 -0.74 -12.20 27.05
C PHE A 71 -0.02 -12.54 28.36
N VAL A 72 1.21 -12.03 28.56
CA VAL A 72 1.98 -12.22 29.80
C VAL A 72 1.25 -11.60 31.00
N GLU A 73 0.68 -10.42 30.82
CA GLU A 73 -0.08 -9.69 31.83
C GLU A 73 -1.39 -10.42 32.21
N ALA A 74 -2.09 -10.97 31.20
CA ALA A 74 -3.28 -11.80 31.48
C ALA A 74 -2.91 -13.05 32.26
N LEU A 75 -1.81 -13.73 31.93
CA LEU A 75 -1.30 -14.87 32.68
C LEU A 75 -0.92 -14.48 34.11
N ALA A 76 -0.22 -13.37 34.28
CA ALA A 76 0.13 -12.85 35.62
C ALA A 76 -1.11 -12.54 36.45
N SER A 77 -2.14 -11.94 35.86
CA SER A 77 -3.41 -11.65 36.50
C SER A 77 -4.15 -12.94 36.92
N GLY A 78 -4.16 -13.96 36.06
CA GLY A 78 -4.73 -15.28 36.38
C GLY A 78 -4.00 -15.97 37.54
N LEU A 79 -2.67 -15.99 37.54
CA LEU A 79 -1.85 -16.55 38.61
C LEU A 79 -2.04 -15.77 39.94
N PHE A 80 -2.13 -14.45 39.86
CA PHE A 80 -2.43 -13.60 41.01
C PHE A 80 -3.78 -13.97 41.64
N LEU A 81 -4.83 -14.07 40.85
CA LEU A 81 -6.15 -14.46 41.35
C LEU A 81 -6.11 -15.86 41.94
N GLN A 82 -5.45 -16.82 41.32
CA GLN A 82 -5.26 -18.17 41.88
C GLN A 82 -4.57 -18.13 43.24
N ASP A 83 -3.50 -17.36 43.40
CA ASP A 83 -2.79 -17.23 44.67
C ASP A 83 -3.66 -16.58 45.76
N VAL A 84 -4.35 -15.50 45.43
CA VAL A 84 -5.26 -14.79 46.35
C VAL A 84 -6.36 -15.73 46.84
N PHE A 85 -6.91 -16.56 45.96
CA PHE A 85 -7.96 -17.53 46.33
C PHE A 85 -7.43 -18.71 47.13
N ARG A 86 -6.24 -19.21 46.79
CA ARG A 86 -5.72 -20.45 47.35
C ARG A 86 -4.98 -20.23 48.66
N GLU A 87 -4.06 -19.28 48.71
CA GLU A 87 -3.17 -19.05 49.83
C GLU A 87 -3.75 -18.14 50.90
N ARG A 88 -4.69 -17.26 50.59
CA ARG A 88 -5.37 -16.30 51.48
C ARG A 88 -4.41 -15.49 52.38
N ASN A 89 -3.23 -15.19 51.91
CA ASN A 89 -2.26 -14.42 52.67
C ASN A 89 -2.67 -12.94 52.76
N LYS A 90 -3.45 -12.61 53.78
CA LYS A 90 -4.02 -11.27 54.02
C LYS A 90 -2.96 -10.18 54.05
N LYS A 91 -1.79 -10.45 54.61
CA LYS A 91 -0.71 -9.48 54.75
C LYS A 91 -0.09 -9.14 53.37
N THR A 92 0.21 -10.16 52.58
CA THR A 92 0.75 -9.97 51.22
C THR A 92 -0.25 -9.28 50.29
N VAL A 93 -1.54 -9.64 50.38
CA VAL A 93 -2.60 -8.99 49.59
C VAL A 93 -2.76 -7.52 49.98
N LEU A 94 -2.75 -7.20 51.29
CA LEU A 94 -2.86 -5.81 51.73
C LEU A 94 -1.64 -4.98 51.30
N CYS A 95 -0.43 -5.48 51.50
CA CYS A 95 0.78 -4.80 51.07
C CYS A 95 0.84 -4.64 49.54
N GLY A 96 0.40 -5.66 48.78
CA GLY A 96 0.29 -5.60 47.33
C GLY A 96 -0.74 -4.56 46.88
N GLY A 97 -1.91 -4.50 47.54
CA GLY A 97 -2.92 -3.47 47.26
C GLY A 97 -2.44 -2.04 47.55
N THR A 98 -1.71 -1.86 48.67
CA THR A 98 -1.10 -0.55 48.99
C THR A 98 -0.07 -0.15 47.94
N LEU A 99 0.81 -1.07 47.52
CA LEU A 99 1.78 -0.81 46.47
C LEU A 99 1.10 -0.49 45.10
N ALA A 100 0.05 -1.23 44.75
CA ALA A 100 -0.77 -0.97 43.58
C ALA A 100 -1.35 0.45 43.58
N THR A 101 -1.86 0.89 44.75
CA THR A 101 -2.41 2.24 44.92
C THR A 101 -1.34 3.31 44.74
N ILE A 102 -0.15 3.11 45.29
CA ILE A 102 0.99 4.05 45.12
C ILE A 102 1.42 4.12 43.64
N ILE A 103 1.58 2.96 42.99
CA ILE A 103 1.96 2.89 41.56
C ILE A 103 0.90 3.61 40.71
N TYR A 104 -0.36 3.31 40.96
CA TYR A 104 -1.45 3.91 40.16
C TYR A 104 -1.57 5.43 40.37
N ALA A 105 -1.43 5.90 41.62
CA ALA A 105 -1.41 7.32 41.93
C ALA A 105 -0.21 8.03 41.27
N ALA A 106 0.97 7.41 41.31
CA ALA A 106 2.15 7.91 40.62
C ALA A 106 1.98 7.99 39.09
N MET A 107 1.38 6.97 38.50
CA MET A 107 1.04 6.96 37.05
C MET A 107 0.07 8.09 36.67
N LEU A 108 -0.96 8.31 37.48
CA LEU A 108 -1.91 9.41 37.26
C LEU A 108 -1.19 10.78 37.37
N ALA A 109 -0.43 11.00 38.46
CA ALA A 109 0.34 12.22 38.67
C ALA A 109 1.30 12.49 37.51
N PHE A 110 1.99 11.45 37.02
CA PHE A 110 2.88 11.53 35.88
C PHE A 110 2.12 11.96 34.61
N VAL A 111 1.00 11.31 34.27
CA VAL A 111 0.20 11.65 33.08
C VAL A 111 -0.30 13.10 33.15
N TYR A 112 -0.77 13.55 34.32
CA TYR A 112 -1.27 14.93 34.50
C TYR A 112 -0.14 15.98 34.56
N SER A 113 1.11 15.61 34.77
CA SER A 113 2.24 16.54 34.76
C SER A 113 2.65 17.04 33.36
N PHE A 114 2.25 16.33 32.30
CA PHE A 114 2.57 16.70 30.93
C PHE A 114 1.55 17.69 30.34
N LYS A 115 1.93 18.97 30.20
CA LYS A 115 1.07 20.03 29.65
C LYS A 115 0.56 19.78 28.23
N ASN A 116 1.30 18.99 27.43
CA ASN A 116 0.98 18.71 26.03
C ASN A 116 0.10 17.45 25.83
N ILE A 117 -0.23 16.74 26.90
CA ILE A 117 -1.06 15.55 26.83
C ILE A 117 -2.51 15.92 27.20
N LYS A 118 -3.41 15.85 26.22
CA LYS A 118 -4.86 16.02 26.49
C LYS A 118 -5.39 14.77 27.20
N VAL A 119 -5.61 14.88 28.49
CA VAL A 119 -6.19 13.80 29.30
C VAL A 119 -7.71 13.81 29.16
N ASN A 120 -8.31 12.65 28.90
CA ASN A 120 -9.75 12.48 28.94
C ASN A 120 -10.19 12.22 30.40
N ASN A 121 -10.64 13.25 31.07
CA ASN A 121 -11.04 13.19 32.47
C ASN A 121 -12.17 12.17 32.75
N LYS A 122 -13.08 11.95 31.80
CA LYS A 122 -14.15 10.95 31.94
C LYS A 122 -13.56 9.53 32.02
N ILE A 123 -12.69 9.19 31.08
CA ILE A 123 -12.02 7.88 31.07
C ILE A 123 -11.12 7.72 32.31
N ALA A 124 -10.43 8.79 32.73
CA ALA A 124 -9.61 8.75 33.95
C ALA A 124 -10.47 8.45 35.20
N ALA A 125 -11.65 9.06 35.30
CA ALA A 125 -12.59 8.79 36.38
C ALA A 125 -13.14 7.35 36.35
N GLU A 126 -13.49 6.83 35.16
CA GLU A 126 -13.91 5.42 34.99
C GLU A 126 -12.82 4.43 35.42
N VAL A 127 -11.58 4.67 35.01
CA VAL A 127 -10.42 3.84 35.41
C VAL A 127 -10.19 3.90 36.91
N CYS A 128 -10.30 5.08 37.55
CA CYS A 128 -10.25 5.20 39.02
C CYS A 128 -11.38 4.43 39.72
N ALA A 129 -12.59 4.49 39.20
CA ALA A 129 -13.72 3.75 39.74
C ALA A 129 -13.48 2.23 39.70
N PHE A 130 -13.05 1.70 38.55
CA PHE A 130 -12.70 0.27 38.47
C PHE A 130 -11.55 -0.10 39.39
N PHE A 131 -10.52 0.75 39.54
CA PHE A 131 -9.43 0.51 40.47
C PHE A 131 -9.94 0.36 41.93
N VAL A 132 -10.79 1.28 42.36
CA VAL A 132 -11.39 1.23 43.71
C VAL A 132 -12.25 -0.03 43.90
N VAL A 133 -13.05 -0.40 42.90
CA VAL A 133 -13.87 -1.63 42.96
C VAL A 133 -12.99 -2.86 43.08
N TYR A 134 -11.92 -2.99 42.29
CA TYR A 134 -10.97 -4.11 42.44
C TYR A 134 -10.29 -4.12 43.82
N LEU A 135 -9.86 -2.95 44.31
CA LEU A 135 -9.24 -2.85 45.63
C LEU A 135 -10.18 -3.35 46.75
N LEU A 136 -11.43 -2.89 46.70
CA LEU A 136 -12.46 -3.31 47.66
C LEU A 136 -12.78 -4.82 47.57
N LEU A 137 -12.91 -5.34 46.35
CA LEU A 137 -13.13 -6.76 46.10
C LEU A 137 -11.95 -7.59 46.62
N ILE A 138 -10.72 -7.27 46.23
CA ILE A 138 -9.52 -8.04 46.57
C ILE A 138 -9.26 -8.01 48.07
N VAL A 139 -9.36 -6.84 48.71
CA VAL A 139 -9.18 -6.72 50.18
C VAL A 139 -10.36 -7.31 50.93
N GLY A 140 -11.60 -7.04 50.49
CA GLY A 140 -12.83 -7.57 51.11
C GLY A 140 -12.95 -9.08 50.97
N GLY A 141 -12.65 -9.64 49.80
CA GLY A 141 -12.69 -11.08 49.54
C GLY A 141 -11.73 -11.88 50.42
N THR A 142 -10.58 -11.30 50.81
CA THR A 142 -9.66 -11.96 51.77
C THR A 142 -10.08 -11.83 53.22
N ARG A 143 -10.94 -10.87 53.60
CA ARG A 143 -11.37 -10.60 54.97
C ARG A 143 -12.73 -11.22 55.33
N ILE A 144 -13.68 -11.25 54.41
CA ILE A 144 -15.08 -11.62 54.65
C ILE A 144 -15.34 -13.03 54.12
N ARG A 145 -15.51 -14.00 55.02
CA ARG A 145 -15.69 -15.42 54.68
C ARG A 145 -16.93 -15.71 53.81
N LYS A 146 -18.00 -14.94 53.94
CA LYS A 146 -19.22 -15.08 53.10
C LYS A 146 -19.01 -14.57 51.69
N LEU A 147 -18.22 -13.51 51.48
CA LEU A 147 -17.89 -12.94 50.16
C LEU A 147 -16.98 -13.86 49.33
N TYR A 148 -16.20 -14.68 49.96
CA TYR A 148 -15.23 -15.56 49.31
C TYR A 148 -15.84 -16.49 48.25
N ARG A 149 -17.06 -16.98 48.47
CA ARG A 149 -17.73 -17.87 47.49
C ARG A 149 -18.14 -17.14 46.20
N VAL A 150 -18.49 -15.88 46.33
CA VAL A 150 -19.01 -15.05 45.21
C VAL A 150 -17.88 -14.24 44.53
N PHE A 151 -16.74 -14.10 45.20
CA PHE A 151 -15.64 -13.27 44.81
C PHE A 151 -15.05 -13.57 43.41
N PRO A 152 -14.82 -14.85 42.98
CA PRO A 152 -14.34 -15.12 41.63
C PRO A 152 -15.29 -14.60 40.55
N ALA A 153 -16.58 -14.85 40.75
CA ALA A 153 -17.62 -14.39 39.83
C ALA A 153 -17.71 -12.85 39.81
N ALA A 154 -17.58 -12.20 40.98
CA ALA A 154 -17.60 -10.74 41.08
C ALA A 154 -16.38 -10.10 40.37
N VAL A 155 -15.17 -10.64 40.55
CA VAL A 155 -13.97 -10.15 39.88
C VAL A 155 -14.09 -10.35 38.36
N LEU A 156 -14.59 -11.52 37.91
CA LEU A 156 -14.81 -11.78 36.48
C LEU A 156 -15.83 -10.81 35.88
N LEU A 157 -16.93 -10.55 36.58
CA LEU A 157 -17.94 -9.58 36.16
C LEU A 157 -17.34 -8.17 36.00
N VAL A 158 -16.56 -7.71 36.99
CA VAL A 158 -15.90 -6.40 36.95
C VAL A 158 -14.90 -6.35 35.79
N LEU A 159 -14.14 -7.42 35.55
CA LEU A 159 -13.21 -7.51 34.42
C LEU A 159 -13.94 -7.38 33.08
N VAL A 160 -15.05 -8.08 32.89
CA VAL A 160 -15.88 -7.97 31.69
C VAL A 160 -16.41 -6.55 31.50
N CYS A 161 -16.94 -5.95 32.57
CA CYS A 161 -17.44 -4.58 32.57
C CYS A 161 -16.33 -3.56 32.27
N GLU A 162 -15.15 -3.73 32.87
CA GLU A 162 -13.97 -2.90 32.61
C GLU A 162 -13.54 -2.98 31.13
N LEU A 163 -13.33 -4.19 30.63
CA LEU A 163 -12.90 -4.40 29.24
C LEU A 163 -13.93 -3.84 28.25
N PHE A 164 -15.22 -4.00 28.53
CA PHE A 164 -16.28 -3.43 27.75
C PHE A 164 -16.26 -1.89 27.79
N ALA A 165 -16.29 -1.30 28.99
CA ALA A 165 -16.35 0.16 29.16
C ALA A 165 -15.16 0.88 28.53
N LEU A 166 -13.94 0.34 28.72
CA LEU A 166 -12.72 0.96 28.23
C LEU A 166 -12.47 0.76 26.72
N ASN A 167 -13.01 -0.30 26.12
CA ASN A 167 -12.86 -0.57 24.69
C ASN A 167 -14.05 -0.10 23.85
N TYR A 168 -15.25 0.00 24.44
CA TYR A 168 -16.47 0.42 23.75
C TYR A 168 -16.34 1.76 23.00
N PRO A 169 -15.74 2.83 23.57
CA PRO A 169 -15.54 4.08 22.83
C PRO A 169 -14.71 3.92 21.56
N SER A 170 -13.72 3.00 21.57
CA SER A 170 -12.89 2.73 20.39
C SER A 170 -13.65 2.01 19.26
N LEU A 171 -14.71 1.30 19.60
CA LEU A 171 -15.58 0.61 18.64
C LEU A 171 -16.73 1.51 18.18
N TRP A 172 -17.33 2.26 19.12
CA TRP A 172 -18.52 3.09 18.86
C TRP A 172 -18.24 4.27 17.92
N HIS A 173 -17.06 4.86 17.99
CA HIS A 173 -16.67 5.99 17.12
C HIS A 173 -16.08 5.55 15.77
N ARG A 174 -16.14 4.28 15.44
CA ARG A 174 -15.81 3.82 14.09
C ARG A 174 -17.03 4.02 13.22
N GLU A 175 -16.87 4.83 12.19
CA GLU A 175 -17.84 4.89 11.12
C GLU A 175 -17.95 3.50 10.51
N SER A 176 -19.14 2.95 10.55
CA SER A 176 -19.46 1.66 9.94
C SER A 176 -20.52 1.92 8.88
N PRO A 177 -20.34 1.37 7.67
CA PRO A 177 -21.35 1.51 6.63
C PRO A 177 -22.67 0.89 7.07
N THR A 178 -23.78 1.51 6.66
CA THR A 178 -25.11 0.96 6.85
C THR A 178 -25.31 -0.27 5.97
N ARG A 179 -26.34 -1.09 6.25
CA ARG A 179 -26.67 -2.24 5.40
C ARG A 179 -27.04 -1.84 3.98
N SER A 180 -27.70 -0.69 3.80
CA SER A 180 -28.04 -0.15 2.49
C SER A 180 -26.77 0.25 1.72
N GLN A 181 -25.85 0.93 2.34
CA GLN A 181 -24.56 1.27 1.72
C GLN A 181 -23.76 0.02 1.34
N LEU A 182 -23.72 -1.00 2.21
CA LEU A 182 -23.05 -2.26 1.89
C LEU A 182 -23.70 -3.02 0.72
N ALA A 183 -24.98 -2.77 0.44
CA ALA A 183 -25.71 -3.42 -0.66
C ALA A 183 -25.44 -2.78 -2.02
N THR A 184 -25.08 -1.50 -2.08
CA THR A 184 -24.98 -0.71 -3.33
C THR A 184 -23.70 0.08 -3.49
N GLU A 185 -22.88 0.12 -2.46
CA GLU A 185 -21.60 0.85 -2.42
C GLU A 185 -20.46 -0.10 -2.06
N TYR A 186 -19.25 0.44 -1.90
CA TYR A 186 -18.05 -0.32 -1.57
C TYR A 186 -17.79 -1.42 -2.61
N TYR A 187 -17.66 -2.66 -2.20
CA TYR A 187 -17.43 -3.80 -3.11
C TYR A 187 -18.67 -4.26 -3.88
N ASN A 188 -19.82 -3.67 -3.63
CA ASN A 188 -21.11 -3.94 -4.32
C ASN A 188 -21.56 -2.75 -5.19
N ASP A 189 -20.65 -1.91 -5.60
CA ASP A 189 -20.87 -0.71 -6.41
C ASP A 189 -21.10 -0.98 -7.92
N GLY A 190 -21.33 -2.24 -8.29
CA GLY A 190 -21.52 -2.69 -9.66
C GLY A 190 -20.23 -3.09 -10.40
N THR A 191 -19.05 -2.90 -9.80
CA THR A 191 -17.77 -3.30 -10.42
C THR A 191 -17.69 -4.79 -10.70
N LYS A 192 -18.25 -5.65 -9.82
CA LYS A 192 -18.31 -7.11 -10.04
C LYS A 192 -19.13 -7.48 -11.29
N ASP A 193 -20.21 -6.77 -11.52
CA ASP A 193 -21.07 -7.00 -12.69
C ASP A 193 -20.35 -6.58 -13.97
N ALA A 194 -19.62 -5.45 -13.94
CA ALA A 194 -18.77 -5.02 -15.04
C ALA A 194 -17.65 -6.03 -15.34
N ALA A 195 -16.98 -6.54 -14.30
CA ALA A 195 -15.92 -7.53 -14.44
C ALA A 195 -16.48 -8.87 -15.00
N ALA A 196 -17.63 -9.32 -14.53
CA ALA A 196 -18.29 -10.53 -15.03
C ALA A 196 -18.74 -10.37 -16.49
N TYR A 197 -19.32 -9.21 -16.84
CA TYR A 197 -19.68 -8.89 -18.21
C TYR A 197 -18.47 -8.94 -19.14
N LEU A 198 -17.38 -8.27 -18.76
CA LEU A 198 -16.18 -8.22 -19.57
C LEU A 198 -15.56 -9.62 -19.75
N LYS A 199 -15.49 -10.42 -18.69
CA LYS A 199 -14.95 -11.78 -18.75
C LYS A 199 -15.76 -12.70 -19.68
N ALA A 200 -17.06 -12.45 -19.85
CA ALA A 200 -17.91 -13.18 -20.80
C ALA A 200 -17.66 -12.78 -22.28
N GLN A 201 -17.08 -11.61 -22.52
CA GLN A 201 -16.75 -11.09 -23.84
C GLN A 201 -15.29 -11.35 -24.26
N ASP A 202 -14.40 -11.38 -23.27
CA ASP A 202 -12.97 -11.55 -23.46
C ASP A 202 -12.43 -12.44 -22.33
N ASP A 203 -12.04 -13.66 -22.67
CA ASP A 203 -11.48 -14.67 -21.76
C ASP A 203 -9.94 -14.67 -21.72
N SER A 204 -9.29 -13.77 -22.49
CA SER A 204 -7.85 -13.62 -22.48
C SER A 204 -7.33 -13.13 -21.13
N LEU A 205 -6.03 -13.26 -20.90
CA LEU A 205 -5.38 -12.70 -19.72
C LEU A 205 -5.11 -11.20 -19.90
N TYR A 206 -5.65 -10.38 -19.00
CA TYR A 206 -5.47 -8.93 -18.99
C TYR A 206 -5.61 -8.36 -17.57
N ARG A 207 -5.20 -7.10 -17.42
CA ARG A 207 -5.48 -6.28 -16.24
C ARG A 207 -6.47 -5.18 -16.55
N ILE A 208 -7.12 -4.71 -15.47
CA ILE A 208 -8.14 -3.66 -15.51
C ILE A 208 -7.74 -2.56 -14.54
N GLU A 209 -7.82 -1.31 -14.99
CA GLU A 209 -7.75 -0.12 -14.16
C GLU A 209 -9.14 0.50 -13.97
N LYS A 210 -9.27 1.42 -13.01
CA LYS A 210 -10.53 2.10 -12.71
C LYS A 210 -10.31 3.62 -12.60
N SER A 211 -11.30 4.39 -13.03
CA SER A 211 -11.34 5.84 -12.78
C SER A 211 -11.83 6.20 -11.38
N TYR A 212 -12.14 5.22 -10.55
CA TYR A 212 -12.70 5.37 -9.22
C TYR A 212 -12.16 4.31 -8.26
N LYS A 213 -12.30 4.54 -6.96
CA LYS A 213 -11.99 3.54 -5.93
C LYS A 213 -13.29 3.08 -5.26
N SER A 214 -13.49 1.77 -5.15
CA SER A 214 -14.65 1.19 -4.44
C SER A 214 -14.45 1.29 -2.92
N THR A 215 -13.28 0.92 -2.43
CA THR A 215 -12.89 1.06 -1.02
C THR A 215 -11.43 1.45 -0.86
N ALA A 216 -10.54 0.67 -1.45
CA ALA A 216 -9.10 0.80 -1.30
C ALA A 216 -8.38 0.11 -2.48
N GLU A 217 -7.08 0.02 -2.38
CA GLU A 217 -6.18 -0.47 -3.42
C GLU A 217 -6.31 -1.97 -3.73
N ASN A 218 -6.94 -2.75 -2.86
CA ASN A 218 -7.18 -4.20 -3.06
C ASN A 218 -8.54 -4.50 -3.69
N ASP A 219 -9.16 -3.55 -4.33
CA ASP A 219 -10.48 -3.70 -4.97
C ASP A 219 -10.50 -4.87 -5.96
N GLY A 220 -9.45 -5.03 -6.78
CA GLY A 220 -9.34 -6.13 -7.75
C GLY A 220 -9.49 -7.52 -7.10
N MET A 221 -8.77 -7.76 -5.99
CA MET A 221 -8.84 -9.02 -5.25
C MET A 221 -10.23 -9.25 -4.63
N ALA A 222 -10.87 -8.20 -4.13
CA ALA A 222 -12.18 -8.28 -3.49
C ALA A 222 -13.33 -8.40 -4.51
N GLN A 223 -13.15 -7.88 -5.71
CA GLN A 223 -14.17 -7.79 -6.75
C GLN A 223 -13.95 -8.78 -7.93
N GLY A 224 -12.84 -9.55 -7.90
CA GLY A 224 -12.61 -10.67 -8.82
C GLY A 224 -12.10 -10.28 -10.19
N TYR A 225 -11.26 -9.25 -10.28
CA TYR A 225 -10.53 -8.88 -11.50
C TYR A 225 -9.04 -8.68 -11.23
N ASN A 226 -8.21 -8.74 -12.26
CA ASN A 226 -6.78 -8.49 -12.16
C ASN A 226 -6.53 -6.97 -12.21
N GLY A 227 -6.13 -6.36 -11.10
CA GLY A 227 -5.73 -4.95 -11.01
C GLY A 227 -4.23 -4.80 -10.77
N LEU A 228 -3.73 -3.56 -10.84
CA LEU A 228 -2.32 -3.21 -10.55
C LEU A 228 -2.15 -2.67 -9.12
N SER A 229 -3.10 -1.86 -8.67
CA SER A 229 -3.00 -1.19 -7.36
C SER A 229 -3.18 -2.17 -6.20
N THR A 230 -2.32 -2.06 -5.18
CA THR A 230 -2.32 -2.99 -4.04
C THR A 230 -1.91 -2.32 -2.74
N TYR A 231 -2.51 -2.78 -1.64
CA TYR A 231 -2.10 -2.45 -0.28
C TYR A 231 -1.76 -3.74 0.48
N MET A 232 -0.47 -4.05 0.59
CA MET A 232 0.02 -5.23 1.28
C MET A 232 1.26 -4.91 2.11
N SER A 233 1.35 -5.49 3.30
CA SER A 233 2.55 -5.37 4.15
C SER A 233 3.75 -6.17 3.61
N THR A 234 3.51 -7.06 2.65
CA THR A 234 4.48 -7.98 2.05
C THR A 234 4.49 -7.87 0.54
N ASN A 235 4.43 -6.66 0.01
CA ASN A 235 4.58 -6.44 -1.42
C ASN A 235 5.92 -7.01 -1.92
N PRO A 236 5.95 -7.65 -3.09
CA PRO A 236 7.20 -8.08 -3.73
C PRO A 236 8.18 -6.91 -3.86
N SER A 237 9.46 -7.15 -3.58
CA SER A 237 10.49 -6.11 -3.74
C SER A 237 10.61 -5.60 -5.17
N SER A 238 10.35 -6.46 -6.14
CA SER A 238 10.29 -6.13 -7.57
C SER A 238 9.16 -5.15 -7.90
N LEU A 239 7.94 -5.38 -7.39
CA LEU A 239 6.82 -4.45 -7.53
C LEU A 239 7.16 -3.06 -6.94
N VAL A 240 7.74 -3.05 -5.74
CA VAL A 240 8.16 -1.79 -5.09
C VAL A 240 9.27 -1.09 -5.88
N ARG A 241 10.21 -1.85 -6.44
CA ARG A 241 11.30 -1.32 -7.28
C ARG A 241 10.75 -0.73 -8.58
N TYR A 242 9.92 -1.49 -9.29
CA TYR A 242 9.25 -1.02 -10.50
C TYR A 242 8.48 0.28 -10.25
N HIS A 243 7.70 0.30 -9.18
CA HIS A 243 6.93 1.49 -8.83
C HIS A 243 7.81 2.69 -8.44
N LYS A 244 8.97 2.47 -7.81
CA LYS A 244 9.94 3.55 -7.55
C LYS A 244 10.60 4.06 -8.83
N MET A 245 10.83 3.18 -9.80
CA MET A 245 11.45 3.54 -11.07
C MET A 245 10.53 4.41 -11.92
N TYR A 246 9.23 4.08 -11.94
CA TYR A 246 8.27 4.66 -12.87
C TYR A 246 7.11 5.43 -12.21
N GLY A 247 6.95 5.32 -10.91
CA GLY A 247 5.85 5.94 -10.16
C GLY A 247 6.24 7.27 -9.50
N PRO A 248 5.30 7.93 -8.82
CA PRO A 248 5.58 9.16 -8.07
C PRO A 248 6.51 8.92 -6.88
N GLU A 249 7.31 9.92 -6.52
CA GLU A 249 8.35 9.82 -5.49
C GLU A 249 7.85 9.51 -4.07
N THR A 250 6.59 9.75 -3.76
CA THR A 250 6.00 9.73 -2.40
C THR A 250 5.45 8.38 -1.97
N LEU A 251 6.13 7.27 -2.25
CA LEU A 251 5.55 5.95 -2.08
C LEU A 251 5.85 5.26 -0.76
N SER A 252 4.80 4.73 -0.17
CA SER A 252 4.88 3.70 0.86
C SER A 252 5.16 2.34 0.22
N VAL A 253 6.16 1.60 0.74
CA VAL A 253 6.43 0.21 0.28
C VAL A 253 5.23 -0.73 0.44
N ASN A 254 4.25 -0.36 1.25
CA ASN A 254 3.04 -1.14 1.51
C ASN A 254 1.86 -0.74 0.63
N PHE A 255 1.96 0.39 -0.03
CA PHE A 255 0.89 0.98 -0.80
C PHE A 255 1.43 1.30 -2.19
N VAL A 256 0.91 0.63 -3.17
CA VAL A 256 1.27 0.80 -4.57
C VAL A 256 -0.01 1.15 -5.32
N ASP A 257 -0.05 2.35 -5.85
CA ASP A 257 -1.16 2.87 -6.63
C ASP A 257 -0.67 3.26 -8.02
N PHE A 258 -1.27 2.72 -9.06
CA PHE A 258 -0.94 3.03 -10.43
C PHE A 258 -1.90 4.10 -10.94
N ASN A 259 -1.35 5.10 -11.63
CA ASN A 259 -2.18 6.12 -12.23
C ASN A 259 -2.87 5.57 -13.49
N LYS A 260 -4.20 5.70 -13.56
CA LYS A 260 -4.98 5.33 -14.75
C LYS A 260 -4.59 6.09 -16.02
N ASP A 261 -4.04 7.31 -15.84
CA ASP A 261 -3.63 8.18 -16.96
C ASP A 261 -2.27 7.79 -17.56
N ASP A 262 -1.51 6.90 -16.89
CA ASP A 262 -0.27 6.31 -17.43
C ASP A 262 -0.57 5.15 -18.40
N TYR A 263 -1.41 5.39 -19.37
CA TYR A 263 -1.98 4.35 -20.24
C TYR A 263 -0.94 3.52 -21.00
N ILE A 264 0.21 4.09 -21.39
CA ILE A 264 1.31 3.36 -22.04
C ILE A 264 2.02 2.45 -21.05
N ARG A 265 2.43 2.96 -19.87
CA ARG A 265 3.09 2.12 -18.85
C ARG A 265 2.16 1.04 -18.32
N ASN A 266 0.87 1.35 -18.17
CA ASN A 266 -0.13 0.36 -17.79
C ASN A 266 -0.29 -0.71 -18.88
N SER A 267 -0.14 -0.36 -20.17
CA SER A 267 -0.13 -1.32 -21.28
C SER A 267 1.07 -2.27 -21.20
N LEU A 268 2.26 -1.76 -20.89
CA LEU A 268 3.46 -2.59 -20.63
C LEU A 268 3.22 -3.60 -19.48
N LEU A 269 2.33 -3.27 -18.55
CA LEU A 269 1.93 -4.15 -17.45
C LEU A 269 0.69 -5.01 -17.78
N GLY A 270 0.23 -5.02 -19.03
CA GLY A 270 -0.89 -5.84 -19.49
C GLY A 270 -2.28 -5.28 -19.17
N THR A 271 -2.40 -3.95 -18.91
CA THR A 271 -3.71 -3.30 -18.74
C THR A 271 -4.37 -3.09 -20.08
N LYS A 272 -5.50 -3.77 -20.29
CA LYS A 272 -6.27 -3.75 -21.53
C LYS A 272 -7.56 -2.95 -21.42
N TYR A 273 -8.11 -2.84 -20.21
CA TYR A 273 -9.41 -2.20 -19.98
C TYR A 273 -9.37 -1.19 -18.82
N LEU A 274 -10.26 -0.20 -18.92
CA LEU A 274 -10.53 0.79 -17.89
C LEU A 274 -12.02 0.78 -17.54
N PHE A 275 -12.38 0.66 -16.27
CA PHE A 275 -13.74 0.86 -15.81
C PHE A 275 -13.95 2.32 -15.42
N GLY A 276 -14.84 3.00 -16.12
CA GLY A 276 -15.27 4.37 -15.85
C GLY A 276 -16.41 4.43 -14.84
N SER A 277 -16.35 5.36 -13.89
CA SER A 277 -17.51 5.72 -13.07
C SER A 277 -18.61 6.37 -13.93
N ALA A 278 -19.82 6.47 -13.38
CA ALA A 278 -20.90 7.18 -14.08
C ALA A 278 -20.48 8.62 -14.42
N GLY A 279 -20.56 8.96 -15.71
CA GLY A 279 -20.19 10.28 -16.21
C GLY A 279 -18.68 10.50 -16.43
N TYR A 280 -17.84 9.51 -16.18
CA TYR A 280 -16.41 9.61 -16.53
C TYR A 280 -16.25 9.67 -18.06
N ASN A 281 -15.58 10.72 -18.52
CA ASN A 281 -15.23 10.93 -19.93
C ASN A 281 -13.76 10.55 -20.15
N ALA A 282 -13.52 9.32 -20.63
CA ALA A 282 -12.17 8.87 -20.94
C ALA A 282 -11.62 9.60 -22.18
N PRO A 283 -10.29 9.84 -22.26
CA PRO A 283 -9.67 10.40 -23.48
C PRO A 283 -9.98 9.51 -24.69
N GLN A 284 -10.78 10.03 -25.64
CA GLN A 284 -11.36 9.24 -26.74
C GLN A 284 -10.32 8.68 -27.70
N LYS A 285 -9.15 9.35 -27.85
CA LYS A 285 -8.05 8.86 -28.67
C LYS A 285 -7.31 7.68 -28.02
N VAL A 286 -7.37 7.57 -26.70
CA VAL A 286 -6.73 6.50 -25.92
C VAL A 286 -7.69 5.36 -25.64
N TYR A 287 -8.95 5.66 -25.39
CA TYR A 287 -9.93 4.69 -24.92
C TYR A 287 -11.18 4.64 -25.78
N THR A 288 -11.57 3.43 -26.17
CA THR A 288 -12.82 3.17 -26.90
C THR A 288 -13.84 2.51 -25.99
N PRO A 289 -15.06 3.04 -25.83
CA PRO A 289 -16.11 2.38 -25.07
C PRO A 289 -16.54 1.08 -25.76
N VAL A 290 -16.56 -0.03 -25.01
CA VAL A 290 -16.89 -1.37 -25.55
C VAL A 290 -18.08 -2.01 -24.86
N GLY A 291 -18.64 -1.39 -23.81
CA GLY A 291 -19.82 -1.90 -23.13
C GLY A 291 -20.17 -1.14 -21.86
N GLU A 292 -21.31 -1.49 -21.28
CA GLU A 292 -21.77 -0.98 -19.98
C GLU A 292 -22.36 -2.11 -19.15
N ALA A 293 -21.98 -2.19 -17.89
CA ALA A 293 -22.56 -3.12 -16.93
C ALA A 293 -22.39 -2.61 -15.50
N GLY A 294 -23.31 -2.91 -14.61
CA GLY A 294 -23.24 -2.49 -13.20
C GLY A 294 -23.16 -0.97 -13.01
N GLY A 295 -23.68 -0.17 -13.96
CA GLY A 295 -23.56 1.29 -13.95
C GLY A 295 -22.14 1.81 -14.20
N LYS A 296 -21.29 0.98 -14.81
CA LYS A 296 -19.92 1.32 -15.21
C LYS A 296 -19.80 1.27 -16.72
N THR A 297 -19.13 2.25 -17.31
CA THR A 297 -18.72 2.20 -18.71
C THR A 297 -17.39 1.45 -18.80
N ILE A 298 -17.31 0.50 -19.73
CA ILE A 298 -16.12 -0.31 -19.96
C ILE A 298 -15.41 0.24 -21.20
N PHE A 299 -14.19 0.67 -21.01
CA PHE A 299 -13.34 1.21 -22.07
C PHE A 299 -12.21 0.23 -22.39
N LYS A 300 -11.92 0.04 -23.68
CA LYS A 300 -10.73 -0.67 -24.15
C LYS A 300 -9.60 0.34 -24.39
N ASN A 301 -8.44 0.07 -23.86
CA ASN A 301 -7.23 0.83 -24.17
C ASN A 301 -6.76 0.49 -25.58
N ASN A 302 -6.71 1.49 -26.48
CA ASN A 302 -6.29 1.34 -27.87
C ASN A 302 -4.77 1.01 -27.98
N TYR A 303 -4.02 1.34 -26.94
CA TYR A 303 -2.59 1.04 -26.79
C TYR A 303 -2.31 -0.24 -26.00
N ALA A 304 -3.30 -1.08 -25.72
CA ALA A 304 -3.08 -2.32 -25.00
C ALA A 304 -2.10 -3.23 -25.73
N LEU A 305 -1.10 -3.72 -25.00
CA LEU A 305 -0.15 -4.72 -25.46
C LEU A 305 -0.64 -6.14 -25.10
N PRO A 306 -0.20 -7.18 -25.81
CA PRO A 306 -0.38 -8.56 -25.41
C PRO A 306 0.17 -8.82 -24.00
N PHE A 307 -0.33 -9.83 -23.30
CA PHE A 307 0.16 -10.20 -21.97
C PHE A 307 1.43 -11.05 -22.04
N GLY A 308 2.42 -10.53 -22.73
CA GLY A 308 3.73 -11.03 -23.05
C GLY A 308 4.13 -10.56 -24.46
N TYR A 309 5.33 -10.03 -24.59
CA TYR A 309 5.88 -9.46 -25.82
C TYR A 309 7.40 -9.59 -25.85
N LEU A 310 7.98 -9.62 -27.05
CA LEU A 310 9.42 -9.76 -27.27
C LEU A 310 10.11 -8.41 -27.39
N TYR A 311 11.30 -8.31 -26.81
CA TYR A 311 12.27 -7.26 -27.02
C TYR A 311 13.44 -7.80 -27.83
N ASP A 312 13.87 -7.04 -28.81
CA ASP A 312 15.02 -7.28 -29.65
C ASP A 312 16.30 -6.55 -29.20
N LYS A 313 16.17 -5.60 -28.24
CA LYS A 313 17.28 -4.74 -27.79
C LYS A 313 17.49 -4.81 -26.29
N GLU A 314 18.76 -4.91 -25.88
CA GLU A 314 19.19 -4.80 -24.49
C GLU A 314 19.83 -3.42 -24.26
N TRP A 315 19.35 -2.69 -23.26
CA TRP A 315 19.88 -1.40 -22.84
C TRP A 315 20.86 -1.52 -21.66
N ASN A 316 21.80 -0.58 -21.63
CA ASN A 316 22.61 -0.36 -20.42
C ASN A 316 21.71 0.13 -19.27
N ALA A 317 21.74 -0.56 -18.13
CA ALA A 317 20.98 -0.17 -16.95
C ALA A 317 21.51 1.13 -16.27
N ASP A 318 22.77 1.49 -16.52
CA ASP A 318 23.43 2.61 -15.86
C ASP A 318 22.81 3.95 -16.29
N GLY A 319 22.35 4.72 -15.30
CA GLY A 319 21.80 6.05 -15.52
C GLY A 319 20.29 6.08 -15.82
N LEU A 320 19.64 4.97 -16.12
CA LEU A 320 18.20 4.93 -16.42
C LEU A 320 17.34 5.49 -15.27
N GLU A 321 17.77 5.34 -14.03
CA GLU A 321 17.07 5.90 -12.86
C GLU A 321 16.99 7.44 -12.86
N LYS A 322 17.93 8.10 -13.58
CA LYS A 322 18.03 9.57 -13.65
C LYS A 322 17.23 10.16 -14.81
N LEU A 323 16.75 9.32 -15.72
CA LEU A 323 15.92 9.76 -16.84
C LEU A 323 14.60 10.37 -16.33
N SER A 324 14.00 11.23 -17.13
CA SER A 324 12.67 11.77 -16.90
C SER A 324 11.60 10.66 -16.92
N GLY A 325 10.38 10.95 -16.46
CA GLY A 325 9.26 10.01 -16.53
C GLY A 325 8.89 9.64 -17.98
N LEU A 326 9.03 10.60 -18.89
CA LEU A 326 8.82 10.42 -20.32
C LEU A 326 9.89 9.49 -20.91
N ASP A 327 11.17 9.80 -20.72
CA ASP A 327 12.29 9.05 -21.27
C ASP A 327 12.34 7.61 -20.76
N LYS A 328 12.03 7.39 -19.47
CA LYS A 328 11.89 6.04 -18.90
C LYS A 328 10.82 5.22 -19.63
N THR A 329 9.71 5.86 -19.99
CA THR A 329 8.63 5.20 -20.72
C THR A 329 9.07 4.86 -22.15
N LEU A 330 9.71 5.78 -22.86
CA LEU A 330 10.25 5.58 -24.20
C LEU A 330 11.30 4.46 -24.22
N THR A 331 12.23 4.48 -23.26
CA THR A 331 13.25 3.42 -23.12
C THR A 331 12.60 2.05 -22.88
N SER A 332 11.54 1.98 -22.06
CA SER A 332 10.83 0.71 -21.79
C SER A 332 10.01 0.20 -22.98
N LEU A 333 9.64 1.07 -23.93
CA LEU A 333 9.00 0.66 -25.18
C LEU A 333 10.01 0.10 -26.19
N SER A 334 11.23 0.63 -26.19
CA SER A 334 12.23 0.34 -27.22
C SER A 334 13.19 -0.81 -26.88
N GLY A 335 13.20 -1.29 -25.65
CA GLY A 335 14.06 -2.40 -25.23
C GLY A 335 13.94 -2.75 -23.77
N PHE A 336 14.74 -3.70 -23.33
CA PHE A 336 14.80 -4.15 -21.95
C PHE A 336 16.20 -3.94 -21.35
N TYR A 337 16.29 -4.04 -20.03
CA TYR A 337 17.56 -4.12 -19.29
C TYR A 337 17.47 -5.12 -18.16
N TYR A 338 18.59 -5.77 -17.85
CA TYR A 338 18.67 -6.62 -16.67
C TYR A 338 18.70 -5.77 -15.40
N THR A 339 17.84 -6.09 -14.46
CA THR A 339 17.80 -5.40 -13.16
C THR A 339 18.97 -5.80 -12.26
N ASP A 340 19.50 -7.00 -12.42
CA ASP A 340 20.62 -7.53 -11.64
C ASP A 340 21.92 -7.33 -12.43
N ALA A 341 22.80 -6.46 -11.93
CA ALA A 341 24.03 -5.98 -12.58
C ALA A 341 25.02 -7.08 -13.05
N ASN A 342 24.86 -8.34 -12.60
CA ASN A 342 25.73 -9.45 -12.95
C ASN A 342 25.35 -10.17 -14.26
N LYS A 343 24.32 -9.73 -14.96
CA LYS A 343 23.75 -10.41 -16.13
C LYS A 343 23.80 -9.58 -17.42
N SER A 344 24.46 -8.45 -17.46
CA SER A 344 24.50 -7.68 -18.71
C SER A 344 25.28 -8.44 -19.79
N GLY A 345 24.65 -8.59 -20.96
CA GLY A 345 25.26 -9.09 -22.18
C GLY A 345 25.94 -7.98 -22.99
N SER A 346 25.73 -8.00 -24.28
CA SER A 346 26.12 -6.90 -25.19
C SER A 346 25.01 -5.85 -25.20
N TYR A 347 25.18 -4.79 -24.48
CA TYR A 347 24.18 -3.69 -24.38
C TYR A 347 24.60 -2.47 -25.18
N GLU A 348 23.61 -1.73 -25.64
CA GLU A 348 23.77 -0.39 -26.21
C GLU A 348 23.35 0.67 -25.19
N ASP A 349 23.86 1.90 -25.35
CA ASP A 349 23.30 3.03 -24.62
C ASP A 349 21.92 3.34 -25.19
N ALA A 350 20.93 3.54 -24.31
CA ALA A 350 19.56 3.79 -24.74
C ALA A 350 19.49 5.02 -25.66
N SER A 351 19.03 4.81 -26.89
CA SER A 351 18.77 5.89 -27.83
C SER A 351 17.28 6.20 -27.84
N LEU A 352 16.94 7.44 -27.51
CA LEU A 352 15.56 7.91 -27.61
C LEU A 352 15.20 8.17 -29.08
N PRO A 353 13.92 7.99 -29.48
CA PRO A 353 13.47 8.35 -30.83
C PRO A 353 13.60 9.84 -31.08
N GLU A 354 13.67 10.23 -32.34
CA GLU A 354 13.63 11.65 -32.72
C GLU A 354 12.34 12.30 -32.22
N GLU A 355 12.48 13.45 -31.58
CA GLU A 355 11.37 14.25 -31.08
C GLU A 355 11.09 15.47 -31.95
N THR A 356 9.84 15.91 -31.87
CA THR A 356 9.44 17.23 -32.40
C THR A 356 8.81 18.00 -31.26
N ASP A 357 9.39 19.15 -30.94
CA ASP A 357 8.93 20.00 -29.85
C ASP A 357 8.05 21.12 -30.36
N THR A 358 6.99 21.43 -29.63
CA THR A 358 6.12 22.57 -29.86
C THR A 358 5.94 23.34 -28.57
N SER A 359 6.35 24.59 -28.54
CA SER A 359 6.16 25.44 -27.36
C SER A 359 4.70 25.82 -27.16
N LEU A 360 4.20 25.71 -25.95
CA LEU A 360 2.87 26.14 -25.54
C LEU A 360 2.86 27.53 -24.89
N MET A 361 4.01 28.17 -24.75
CA MET A 361 4.14 29.45 -24.05
C MET A 361 3.29 30.57 -24.67
N GLU A 362 3.05 30.53 -25.98
CA GLU A 362 2.20 31.50 -26.67
C GLU A 362 0.69 31.23 -26.48
N ASN A 363 0.31 30.00 -26.07
CA ASN A 363 -1.09 29.62 -25.83
C ASN A 363 -1.64 30.11 -24.51
N VAL A 364 -0.80 30.72 -23.65
CA VAL A 364 -1.27 31.26 -22.37
C VAL A 364 -2.35 32.32 -22.59
N SER A 365 -3.51 32.19 -21.91
CA SER A 365 -4.62 33.12 -22.09
C SER A 365 -5.10 33.77 -20.80
N GLU A 366 -5.12 33.04 -19.70
CA GLU A 366 -5.77 33.49 -18.48
C GLU A 366 -4.99 33.00 -17.24
N ALA A 367 -4.93 33.87 -16.25
CA ALA A 367 -4.50 33.56 -14.90
C ALA A 367 -5.70 33.72 -13.96
N VAL A 368 -5.98 32.72 -13.15
CA VAL A 368 -7.09 32.70 -12.22
C VAL A 368 -6.55 32.74 -10.81
N ASP A 369 -7.13 33.60 -9.97
CA ASP A 369 -6.79 33.76 -8.55
C ASP A 369 -5.28 34.01 -8.30
N CYS A 370 -4.63 34.71 -9.25
CA CYS A 370 -3.22 35.13 -9.18
C CYS A 370 -2.95 36.27 -10.18
N THR A 371 -1.81 36.94 -10.03
CA THR A 371 -1.30 37.88 -11.04
C THR A 371 -0.28 37.18 -11.94
N MET A 372 -0.30 37.48 -13.24
CA MET A 372 0.57 36.90 -14.24
C MET A 372 1.36 37.98 -14.97
N GLU A 373 2.66 37.80 -15.07
CA GLU A 373 3.56 38.62 -15.89
C GLU A 373 4.24 37.73 -16.93
N ASN A 374 4.05 38.05 -18.20
CA ASN A 374 4.74 37.35 -19.31
C ASN A 374 5.88 38.26 -19.82
N ASN A 375 7.11 37.76 -19.78
CA ASN A 375 8.32 38.47 -20.20
C ASN A 375 9.39 37.49 -20.72
N ASP A 376 10.54 38.02 -21.11
CA ASP A 376 11.66 37.24 -21.69
C ASP A 376 12.18 36.12 -20.72
N ASN A 377 11.84 36.18 -19.44
CA ASN A 377 12.22 35.14 -18.47
C ASN A 377 11.15 34.04 -18.32
N GLY A 378 10.03 34.13 -19.02
CA GLY A 378 8.90 33.22 -18.94
C GLY A 378 7.63 33.84 -18.33
N ILE A 379 6.70 33.01 -17.96
CA ILE A 379 5.41 33.40 -17.35
C ILE A 379 5.55 33.32 -15.84
N THR A 380 5.63 34.50 -15.20
CA THR A 380 5.74 34.58 -13.73
C THR A 380 4.38 34.77 -13.10
N VAL A 381 4.05 33.97 -12.12
CA VAL A 381 2.80 33.96 -11.35
C VAL A 381 3.08 34.38 -9.90
N ARG A 382 2.33 35.37 -9.41
CA ARG A 382 2.46 35.97 -8.06
C ARG A 382 1.10 36.22 -7.45
N ASP A 383 1.10 36.76 -6.23
CA ASP A 383 -0.14 37.11 -5.48
C ASP A 383 -1.14 35.95 -5.46
N LEU A 384 -0.64 34.79 -5.03
CA LEU A 384 -1.37 33.52 -5.10
C LEU A 384 -2.55 33.50 -4.11
N GLY A 385 -3.75 33.40 -4.67
CA GLY A 385 -5.01 33.30 -3.92
C GLY A 385 -5.29 31.87 -3.44
N ALA A 386 -6.56 31.46 -3.45
CA ALA A 386 -6.99 30.16 -2.93
C ALA A 386 -6.84 29.02 -3.95
N ASP A 387 -6.95 29.32 -5.26
CA ASP A 387 -6.87 28.35 -6.38
C ASP A 387 -6.09 28.95 -7.56
N PRO A 388 -4.79 29.31 -7.36
CA PRO A 388 -4.01 30.00 -8.37
C PRO A 388 -3.65 29.05 -9.52
N ASN A 389 -4.00 29.45 -10.75
CA ASN A 389 -3.72 28.63 -11.92
C ASN A 389 -3.57 29.47 -13.19
N VAL A 390 -2.94 28.85 -14.20
CA VAL A 390 -2.71 29.43 -15.54
C VAL A 390 -3.28 28.48 -16.58
N ILE A 391 -4.04 29.02 -17.54
CA ILE A 391 -4.76 28.25 -18.56
C ILE A 391 -4.12 28.44 -19.95
N PHE A 392 -3.94 27.31 -20.64
CA PHE A 392 -3.41 27.21 -22.00
C PHE A 392 -4.46 26.52 -22.90
N PRO A 393 -5.38 27.30 -23.50
CA PRO A 393 -6.39 26.77 -24.43
C PRO A 393 -5.86 26.66 -25.86
N GLY A 394 -6.62 26.01 -26.73
CA GLY A 394 -6.36 26.01 -28.18
C GLY A 394 -5.14 25.18 -28.58
N VAL A 395 -4.85 24.12 -27.83
CA VAL A 395 -3.70 23.22 -28.07
C VAL A 395 -4.09 21.94 -28.84
N GLU A 396 -5.31 21.83 -29.34
CA GLU A 396 -5.84 20.63 -29.98
C GLU A 396 -5.06 20.18 -31.21
N SER A 397 -4.48 21.11 -31.97
CA SER A 397 -3.65 20.81 -33.15
C SER A 397 -2.35 20.09 -32.76
N ASP A 398 -1.81 20.39 -31.59
CA ASP A 398 -0.53 19.88 -31.09
C ASP A 398 -0.64 18.43 -30.60
N PHE A 399 -1.87 17.95 -30.33
CA PHE A 399 -2.17 16.60 -29.86
C PHE A 399 -3.06 15.78 -30.80
N ALA A 400 -3.19 16.19 -32.07
CA ALA A 400 -4.21 15.64 -32.96
C ALA A 400 -3.86 14.29 -33.59
N ASP A 401 -2.57 13.99 -33.85
CA ASP A 401 -2.12 12.83 -34.61
C ASP A 401 -2.13 11.54 -33.75
N GLU A 402 -2.93 10.57 -34.12
CA GLU A 402 -3.07 9.27 -33.43
C GLU A 402 -1.85 8.34 -33.66
N ASN A 403 -0.99 8.64 -34.63
CA ASN A 403 0.23 7.88 -34.89
C ASN A 403 1.43 8.41 -34.09
N LYS A 404 1.18 9.36 -33.20
CA LYS A 404 2.21 9.92 -32.32
C LYS A 404 1.96 9.58 -30.85
N LEU A 405 3.06 9.41 -30.12
CA LEU A 405 3.10 9.43 -28.68
C LEU A 405 3.44 10.85 -28.23
N TYR A 406 2.70 11.37 -27.27
CA TYR A 406 2.90 12.72 -26.76
C TYR A 406 3.48 12.71 -25.35
N GLY A 407 4.40 13.64 -25.10
CA GLY A 407 4.90 14.02 -23.81
C GLY A 407 4.64 15.50 -23.54
N LEU A 408 4.46 15.85 -22.28
CA LEU A 408 4.55 17.23 -21.80
C LEU A 408 5.86 17.40 -21.06
N SER A 409 6.54 18.52 -21.34
CA SER A 409 7.72 19.00 -20.61
C SER A 409 7.40 20.37 -20.02
N LEU A 410 7.51 20.50 -18.71
CA LEU A 410 7.25 21.74 -17.98
C LEU A 410 8.44 22.07 -17.09
N THR A 411 9.12 23.18 -17.40
CA THR A 411 10.25 23.70 -16.62
C THR A 411 9.83 24.94 -15.85
N MET A 412 10.03 24.95 -14.53
CA MET A 412 9.59 26.02 -13.64
C MET A 412 10.67 26.42 -12.65
N ASP A 413 10.81 27.72 -12.39
CA ASP A 413 11.50 28.22 -11.21
C ASP A 413 10.48 28.51 -10.10
N VAL A 414 10.73 28.03 -8.89
CA VAL A 414 9.85 28.19 -7.74
C VAL A 414 10.59 28.83 -6.56
N SER A 415 9.87 29.62 -5.75
CA SER A 415 10.47 30.22 -4.55
C SER A 415 10.84 29.18 -3.50
N GLU A 416 10.10 28.09 -3.40
CA GLU A 416 10.32 26.97 -2.48
C GLU A 416 9.91 25.65 -3.13
N ASP A 417 10.51 24.53 -2.68
CA ASP A 417 10.14 23.18 -3.12
C ASP A 417 8.67 22.90 -2.81
N THR A 418 7.91 22.43 -3.81
CA THR A 418 6.46 22.30 -3.67
C THR A 418 5.86 21.25 -4.59
N GLU A 419 4.58 20.91 -4.37
CA GLU A 419 3.78 20.11 -5.28
C GLU A 419 2.99 21.03 -6.23
N MET A 420 2.93 20.64 -7.49
CA MET A 420 2.20 21.29 -8.57
C MET A 420 1.24 20.30 -9.24
N ALA A 421 0.32 20.81 -10.06
CA ALA A 421 -0.57 19.97 -10.85
C ALA A 421 -0.78 20.52 -12.26
N VAL A 422 -0.87 19.62 -13.24
CA VAL A 422 -1.31 19.92 -14.60
C VAL A 422 -2.60 19.18 -14.87
N TYR A 423 -3.67 19.94 -15.07
CA TYR A 423 -4.96 19.43 -15.51
C TYR A 423 -5.04 19.48 -17.05
N TYR A 424 -5.78 18.54 -17.62
CA TYR A 424 -6.03 18.55 -19.07
C TYR A 424 -7.51 18.33 -19.39
N GLN A 425 -7.94 18.87 -20.51
CA GLN A 425 -9.25 18.60 -21.11
C GLN A 425 -9.07 17.85 -22.42
N THR A 426 -10.03 17.03 -22.76
CA THR A 426 -10.17 16.38 -24.06
C THR A 426 -11.55 16.70 -24.64
N GLU A 427 -11.80 16.36 -25.90
CA GLU A 427 -13.08 16.59 -26.54
C GLU A 427 -14.25 16.06 -25.70
N GLY A 428 -15.30 16.87 -25.54
CA GLY A 428 -16.49 16.55 -24.76
C GLY A 428 -16.42 16.90 -23.27
N ASP A 429 -15.27 17.32 -22.74
CA ASP A 429 -15.16 17.82 -21.38
C ASP A 429 -15.81 19.22 -21.24
N ARG A 430 -16.51 19.43 -20.14
CA ARG A 430 -17.17 20.71 -19.83
C ARG A 430 -16.30 21.67 -19.04
N GLY A 431 -15.14 21.23 -18.58
CA GLY A 431 -14.19 21.95 -17.76
C GLY A 431 -13.11 21.03 -17.22
N PHE A 432 -12.14 21.60 -16.51
CA PHE A 432 -11.10 20.83 -15.82
C PHE A 432 -11.70 20.03 -14.66
N SER A 433 -11.22 18.82 -14.48
CA SER A 433 -11.72 17.85 -13.51
C SER A 433 -10.58 17.15 -12.78
N ALA A 434 -10.79 16.82 -11.51
CA ALA A 434 -9.85 16.00 -10.73
C ALA A 434 -9.65 14.58 -11.30
N ASP A 435 -10.48 14.17 -12.26
CA ASP A 435 -10.30 12.89 -12.97
C ASP A 435 -9.19 12.94 -14.02
N LYS A 436 -8.75 14.13 -14.44
CA LYS A 436 -7.77 14.37 -15.50
C LYS A 436 -6.68 15.32 -15.01
N VAL A 437 -5.78 14.81 -14.17
CA VAL A 437 -4.73 15.60 -13.53
C VAL A 437 -3.46 14.79 -13.29
N TYR A 438 -2.33 15.41 -13.54
CA TYR A 438 -1.01 14.95 -13.12
C TYR A 438 -0.53 15.81 -11.95
N THR A 439 -0.14 15.17 -10.84
CA THR A 439 0.45 15.84 -9.66
C THR A 439 1.91 15.44 -9.55
N PHE A 440 2.80 16.39 -9.33
CA PHE A 440 4.24 16.19 -9.30
C PHE A 440 4.92 17.18 -8.36
N SER A 441 6.16 16.87 -7.95
CA SER A 441 6.99 17.77 -7.15
C SER A 441 7.92 18.56 -8.05
N ILE A 442 8.05 19.86 -7.82
CA ILE A 442 9.05 20.75 -8.39
C ILE A 442 9.95 21.24 -7.25
N THR A 443 11.25 21.14 -7.46
CA THR A 443 12.26 21.60 -6.51
C THR A 443 13.23 22.56 -7.19
N LYS A 444 13.99 23.32 -6.42
CA LYS A 444 15.04 24.21 -6.94
C LYS A 444 16.17 23.47 -7.67
N GLU A 445 16.37 22.19 -7.30
CA GLU A 445 17.40 21.34 -7.92
C GLU A 445 16.86 20.54 -9.11
N ASN A 446 15.59 20.08 -9.02
CA ASN A 446 14.88 19.39 -10.10
C ASN A 446 13.64 20.20 -10.46
N ASN A 447 13.78 21.09 -11.43
CA ASN A 447 12.79 22.08 -11.81
C ASN A 447 12.04 21.73 -13.11
N THR A 448 12.27 20.55 -13.68
CA THR A 448 11.60 20.06 -14.90
C THR A 448 10.79 18.82 -14.59
N TRP A 449 9.53 18.82 -15.06
CA TRP A 449 8.65 17.66 -15.05
C TRP A 449 8.34 17.25 -16.47
N GLU A 450 8.49 15.96 -16.76
CA GLU A 450 8.18 15.37 -18.06
C GLU A 450 7.36 14.08 -17.90
N HIS A 451 6.30 13.96 -18.70
CA HIS A 451 5.40 12.81 -18.61
C HIS A 451 4.69 12.52 -19.92
N VAL A 452 4.39 11.23 -20.17
CA VAL A 452 3.54 10.84 -21.31
C VAL A 452 2.11 11.27 -21.05
N VAL A 453 1.49 11.90 -22.04
CA VAL A 453 0.10 12.39 -21.95
C VAL A 453 -0.75 11.87 -23.11
N PRO A 454 -2.08 11.82 -22.97
CA PRO A 454 -2.94 11.32 -24.04
C PRO A 454 -2.97 12.23 -25.26
N ALA A 455 -3.19 11.63 -26.43
CA ALA A 455 -3.58 12.39 -27.61
C ALA A 455 -4.99 13.00 -27.43
N GLY A 456 -5.28 14.06 -28.19
CA GLY A 456 -6.59 14.72 -28.20
C GLY A 456 -6.82 15.70 -27.05
N ILE A 457 -5.76 16.20 -26.42
CA ILE A 457 -5.84 17.30 -25.46
C ILE A 457 -6.28 18.58 -26.19
N THR A 458 -7.23 19.31 -25.59
CA THR A 458 -7.77 20.56 -26.15
C THR A 458 -7.42 21.79 -25.32
N ALA A 459 -7.14 21.60 -24.04
CA ALA A 459 -6.68 22.66 -23.13
C ALA A 459 -5.89 22.08 -21.98
N LEU A 460 -4.97 22.87 -21.43
CA LEU A 460 -4.15 22.57 -20.26
C LEU A 460 -4.33 23.66 -19.20
N ARG A 461 -4.20 23.28 -17.94
CA ARG A 461 -4.22 24.18 -16.78
C ARG A 461 -3.10 23.79 -15.83
N VAL A 462 -2.23 24.73 -15.51
CA VAL A 462 -1.16 24.56 -14.54
C VAL A 462 -1.59 25.18 -13.22
N ASP A 463 -1.80 24.36 -12.18
CA ASP A 463 -2.12 24.82 -10.83
C ASP A 463 -0.83 25.05 -10.05
N VAL A 464 -0.73 26.24 -9.46
CA VAL A 464 0.40 26.70 -8.67
C VAL A 464 0.09 26.50 -7.19
N SER A 465 1.05 25.97 -6.44
CA SER A 465 0.88 25.76 -5.00
C SER A 465 0.70 27.10 -4.26
N THR A 466 -0.25 27.15 -3.34
CA THR A 466 -0.48 28.29 -2.43
C THR A 466 0.57 28.40 -1.32
N GLN A 467 1.53 27.48 -1.25
CA GLN A 467 2.55 27.44 -0.20
C GLN A 467 3.85 28.14 -0.58
N ILE A 468 3.89 28.74 -1.78
CA ILE A 468 5.06 29.45 -2.31
C ILE A 468 4.73 30.91 -2.61
N ASP A 469 5.75 31.76 -2.73
CA ASP A 469 5.59 33.18 -3.00
C ASP A 469 5.38 33.47 -4.50
N TYR A 470 6.07 32.70 -5.35
CA TYR A 470 5.96 32.81 -6.80
C TYR A 470 6.36 31.52 -7.50
N ALA A 471 5.86 31.35 -8.73
CA ALA A 471 6.36 30.38 -9.71
C ALA A 471 6.60 31.09 -11.05
N THR A 472 7.65 30.69 -11.77
CA THR A 472 7.92 31.15 -13.14
C THR A 472 7.97 29.94 -14.05
N ILE A 473 7.01 29.82 -14.96
CA ILE A 473 7.04 28.83 -16.05
C ILE A 473 8.08 29.32 -17.04
N LYS A 474 9.22 28.62 -17.11
CA LYS A 474 10.33 28.94 -18.04
C LYS A 474 10.08 28.41 -19.41
N ASP A 475 9.55 27.21 -19.44
CA ASP A 475 9.26 26.49 -20.66
C ASP A 475 8.10 25.53 -20.45
N PHE A 476 7.23 25.42 -21.44
CA PHE A 476 6.13 24.48 -21.47
C PHE A 476 5.95 23.99 -22.89
N GLU A 477 6.24 22.71 -23.14
CA GLU A 477 6.34 22.13 -24.45
C GLU A 477 5.56 20.82 -24.57
N VAL A 478 5.08 20.59 -25.80
CA VAL A 478 4.62 19.27 -26.24
C VAL A 478 5.77 18.61 -27.00
N LYS A 479 6.19 17.46 -26.51
CA LYS A 479 7.12 16.57 -27.21
C LYS A 479 6.33 15.51 -27.96
N SER A 480 6.58 15.30 -29.24
CA SER A 480 5.87 14.29 -30.02
C SER A 480 6.84 13.36 -30.73
N TYR A 481 6.51 12.07 -30.69
CA TYR A 481 7.33 10.98 -31.22
C TYR A 481 6.51 10.13 -32.17
N ASP A 482 7.09 9.71 -33.29
CA ASP A 482 6.46 8.72 -34.17
C ASP A 482 6.28 7.40 -33.39
N LEU A 483 5.06 6.90 -33.33
CA LEU A 483 4.72 5.73 -32.53
C LEU A 483 5.49 4.48 -32.95
N ASN A 484 5.81 4.34 -34.25
CA ASN A 484 6.61 3.22 -34.76
C ASN A 484 8.07 3.35 -34.30
N ALA A 485 8.60 4.59 -34.28
CA ALA A 485 9.97 4.84 -33.84
C ALA A 485 10.18 4.60 -32.34
N THR A 486 9.12 4.64 -31.53
CA THR A 486 9.20 4.36 -30.08
C THR A 486 9.40 2.87 -29.72
N GLY A 487 9.33 1.96 -30.68
CA GLY A 487 9.33 0.52 -30.41
C GLY A 487 7.96 -0.09 -30.07
N TYR A 488 6.95 0.73 -29.79
CA TYR A 488 5.60 0.27 -29.42
C TYR A 488 5.01 -0.73 -30.43
N THR A 489 5.15 -0.45 -31.73
CA THR A 489 4.61 -1.31 -32.79
C THR A 489 5.32 -2.68 -32.82
N VAL A 490 6.61 -2.72 -32.50
CA VAL A 490 7.37 -3.97 -32.37
C VAL A 490 6.78 -4.81 -31.25
N LEU A 491 6.65 -4.25 -30.06
CA LEU A 491 6.07 -4.96 -28.90
C LEU A 491 4.63 -5.43 -29.15
N LYS A 492 3.83 -4.64 -29.87
CA LYS A 492 2.45 -5.00 -30.21
C LYS A 492 2.37 -6.19 -31.16
N ASN A 493 3.29 -6.28 -32.12
CA ASN A 493 3.32 -7.31 -33.16
C ASN A 493 4.08 -8.57 -32.74
N SER A 494 5.04 -8.47 -31.81
CA SER A 494 5.81 -9.60 -31.24
C SER A 494 5.11 -10.24 -30.03
N GLY A 495 3.80 -10.05 -29.92
CA GLY A 495 3.02 -10.55 -28.81
C GLY A 495 2.83 -12.06 -28.81
N VAL A 496 2.75 -12.62 -27.64
CA VAL A 496 2.36 -14.03 -27.42
C VAL A 496 0.93 -14.29 -27.85
N THR A 497 0.67 -15.52 -28.25
CA THR A 497 -0.68 -16.05 -28.59
C THR A 497 -1.07 -17.20 -27.66
N ASP A 498 -2.32 -17.65 -27.73
CA ASP A 498 -2.86 -18.79 -26.99
C ASP A 498 -2.57 -18.73 -25.47
N VAL A 499 -2.71 -17.55 -24.90
CA VAL A 499 -2.39 -17.28 -23.49
C VAL A 499 -3.42 -17.92 -22.56
N SER A 500 -2.96 -18.73 -21.63
CA SER A 500 -3.76 -19.24 -20.51
C SER A 500 -3.09 -18.95 -19.16
N TYR A 501 -3.91 -18.78 -18.12
CA TYR A 501 -3.41 -18.59 -16.75
C TYR A 501 -4.33 -19.28 -15.75
N SER A 502 -3.82 -20.27 -15.05
CA SER A 502 -4.52 -20.97 -13.97
C SER A 502 -3.52 -21.54 -12.95
N ASP A 503 -3.92 -21.64 -11.70
CA ASP A 503 -3.13 -22.26 -10.63
C ASP A 503 -1.67 -21.77 -10.54
N SER A 504 -1.48 -20.45 -10.71
CA SER A 504 -0.15 -19.80 -10.74
C SER A 504 0.75 -20.27 -11.90
N THR A 505 0.17 -20.85 -12.93
CA THR A 505 0.83 -21.27 -14.17
C THR A 505 0.33 -20.41 -15.34
N TYR A 506 1.26 -19.76 -16.00
CA TYR A 506 1.06 -19.06 -17.26
C TYR A 506 1.61 -19.93 -18.40
N GLN A 507 0.86 -20.03 -19.49
CA GLN A 507 1.25 -20.76 -20.68
C GLN A 507 0.90 -19.94 -21.91
N ALA A 508 1.80 -19.86 -22.88
CA ALA A 508 1.60 -19.10 -24.11
C ALA A 508 2.42 -19.70 -25.26
N GLN A 509 2.01 -19.40 -26.49
CA GLN A 509 2.82 -19.59 -27.69
C GLN A 509 3.54 -18.28 -28.01
N VAL A 510 4.82 -18.35 -28.36
CA VAL A 510 5.65 -17.23 -28.77
C VAL A 510 6.38 -17.56 -30.07
N ALA A 511 6.39 -16.62 -30.99
CA ALA A 511 7.16 -16.74 -32.24
C ALA A 511 8.29 -15.70 -32.21
N ASN A 512 9.54 -16.17 -32.29
CA ASN A 512 10.71 -15.36 -32.54
C ASN A 512 11.13 -15.61 -34.00
N ASP A 513 10.82 -14.66 -34.88
CA ASP A 513 11.08 -14.73 -36.31
C ASP A 513 12.52 -14.30 -36.67
N THR A 514 13.33 -13.95 -35.68
CA THR A 514 14.73 -13.53 -35.87
C THR A 514 15.69 -14.72 -35.77
N GLN A 515 16.96 -14.48 -36.09
CA GLN A 515 18.03 -15.50 -35.96
C GLN A 515 18.72 -15.45 -34.59
N GLU A 516 18.42 -14.42 -33.80
CA GLU A 516 19.01 -14.19 -32.48
C GLU A 516 17.99 -14.49 -31.37
N ASN A 517 18.46 -14.69 -30.16
CA ASN A 517 17.59 -14.81 -29.01
C ASN A 517 16.95 -13.45 -28.71
N GLU A 518 15.66 -13.46 -28.49
CA GLU A 518 14.92 -12.29 -28.05
C GLU A 518 14.44 -12.45 -26.60
N MET A 519 14.22 -11.33 -25.91
CA MET A 519 13.76 -11.36 -24.52
C MET A 519 12.24 -11.27 -24.45
N LEU A 520 11.57 -12.35 -24.09
CA LEU A 520 10.15 -12.34 -23.74
C LEU A 520 9.94 -11.65 -22.40
N CYS A 521 9.27 -10.52 -22.39
CA CYS A 521 8.77 -9.89 -21.18
C CYS A 521 7.37 -10.41 -20.87
N VAL A 522 7.21 -11.11 -19.77
CA VAL A 522 5.89 -11.43 -19.21
C VAL A 522 5.63 -10.48 -18.04
N PRO A 523 4.56 -9.66 -18.06
CA PRO A 523 4.37 -8.57 -17.10
C PRO A 523 3.90 -9.04 -15.72
N PHE A 524 4.50 -10.11 -15.21
CA PHE A 524 4.46 -10.49 -13.81
C PHE A 524 5.65 -9.90 -13.05
N PHE A 525 5.43 -9.51 -11.80
CA PHE A 525 6.52 -9.03 -10.97
C PHE A 525 7.41 -10.19 -10.52
N TYR A 526 8.71 -10.06 -10.84
CA TYR A 526 9.72 -11.07 -10.55
C TYR A 526 9.83 -11.34 -9.04
N GLN A 527 9.81 -12.61 -8.68
CA GLN A 527 10.05 -13.10 -7.32
C GLN A 527 10.83 -14.43 -7.37
N ARG A 528 11.57 -14.71 -6.32
CA ARG A 528 12.09 -16.07 -6.14
C ARG A 528 10.91 -17.05 -6.09
N GLY A 529 10.97 -18.09 -6.89
CA GLY A 529 9.91 -19.09 -6.99
C GLY A 529 9.25 -19.12 -8.36
N TRP A 530 9.54 -18.16 -9.24
CA TRP A 530 9.26 -18.32 -10.67
C TRP A 530 10.21 -19.32 -11.29
N SER A 531 9.70 -20.22 -12.10
CA SER A 531 10.41 -21.15 -12.98
C SER A 531 9.78 -21.12 -14.36
N ALA A 532 10.57 -21.34 -15.40
CA ALA A 532 10.09 -21.34 -16.78
C ALA A 532 10.55 -22.60 -17.52
N ARG A 533 9.77 -22.96 -18.54
CA ARG A 533 10.10 -23.99 -19.52
C ARG A 533 9.78 -23.50 -20.91
N ILE A 534 10.65 -23.84 -21.86
CA ILE A 534 10.42 -23.69 -23.28
C ILE A 534 10.38 -25.11 -23.88
N ASP A 535 9.25 -25.46 -24.51
CA ASP A 535 9.03 -26.80 -25.10
C ASP A 535 9.30 -27.95 -24.11
N GLY A 536 9.05 -27.70 -22.81
CA GLY A 536 9.28 -28.68 -21.74
C GLY A 536 10.66 -28.62 -21.06
N GLU A 537 11.65 -27.96 -21.66
CA GLU A 537 13.02 -27.83 -21.10
C GLU A 537 13.08 -26.63 -20.14
N GLU A 538 13.73 -26.81 -18.99
CA GLU A 538 13.87 -25.76 -17.99
C GLU A 538 14.81 -24.64 -18.46
N VAL A 539 14.35 -23.39 -18.32
CA VAL A 539 15.10 -22.18 -18.64
C VAL A 539 15.09 -21.19 -17.49
N GLU A 540 16.03 -20.27 -17.49
CA GLU A 540 16.13 -19.27 -16.44
C GLU A 540 15.08 -18.15 -16.61
N VAL A 541 14.48 -17.72 -15.49
CA VAL A 541 13.66 -16.51 -15.43
C VAL A 541 14.52 -15.36 -14.93
N SER A 542 14.69 -14.35 -15.76
CA SER A 542 15.47 -13.16 -15.47
C SER A 542 14.59 -12.03 -14.87
N ASN A 543 15.21 -11.19 -14.06
CA ASN A 543 14.61 -9.99 -13.54
C ASN A 543 14.98 -8.82 -14.46
N ILE A 544 14.03 -8.33 -15.23
CA ILE A 544 14.21 -7.25 -16.21
C ILE A 544 13.39 -6.01 -15.86
N ASN A 545 13.72 -4.88 -16.45
CA ASN A 545 12.95 -3.63 -16.38
C ASN A 545 12.51 -3.26 -14.94
N SER A 546 13.47 -3.29 -13.99
CA SER A 546 13.26 -2.99 -12.57
C SER A 546 12.28 -3.91 -11.84
N GLY A 547 11.89 -5.06 -12.41
CA GLY A 547 11.06 -5.97 -11.63
C GLY A 547 10.13 -6.89 -12.41
N LEU A 548 10.23 -7.00 -13.71
CA LEU A 548 9.39 -7.90 -14.53
C LEU A 548 10.09 -9.23 -14.81
N CYS A 549 9.32 -10.26 -15.19
CA CYS A 549 9.84 -11.54 -15.58
C CYS A 549 10.29 -11.52 -17.04
N GLY A 550 11.55 -11.87 -17.31
CA GLY A 550 12.13 -12.03 -18.63
C GLY A 550 12.54 -13.48 -18.89
N ILE A 551 12.35 -13.96 -20.11
CA ILE A 551 12.73 -15.30 -20.57
C ILE A 551 13.36 -15.15 -21.95
N GLU A 552 14.60 -15.63 -22.13
CA GLU A 552 15.25 -15.64 -23.43
C GLU A 552 14.63 -16.70 -24.35
N ILE A 553 14.14 -16.28 -25.51
CA ILE A 553 13.46 -17.13 -26.49
C ILE A 553 14.36 -17.32 -27.71
N PRO A 554 14.75 -18.57 -28.04
CA PRO A 554 15.52 -18.83 -29.26
C PRO A 554 14.67 -18.57 -30.53
N SER A 555 15.33 -18.61 -31.70
CA SER A 555 14.65 -18.49 -33.00
C SER A 555 13.64 -19.63 -33.19
N GLY A 556 12.44 -19.31 -33.64
CA GLY A 556 11.35 -20.26 -33.90
C GLY A 556 10.08 -20.00 -33.13
N THR A 557 9.14 -20.95 -33.24
CA THR A 557 7.88 -20.90 -32.48
C THR A 557 7.94 -21.87 -31.34
N HIS A 558 7.68 -21.40 -30.14
CA HIS A 558 7.89 -22.11 -28.89
C HIS A 558 6.68 -22.05 -27.98
N GLU A 559 6.45 -23.11 -27.20
CA GLU A 559 5.55 -23.10 -26.06
C GLU A 559 6.32 -22.66 -24.82
N VAL A 560 5.86 -21.60 -24.17
CA VAL A 560 6.45 -21.08 -22.92
C VAL A 560 5.49 -21.36 -21.77
N VAL A 561 6.00 -21.99 -20.72
CA VAL A 561 5.29 -22.23 -19.46
C VAL A 561 6.05 -21.53 -18.33
N LEU A 562 5.41 -20.59 -17.66
CA LEU A 562 5.95 -19.88 -16.50
C LEU A 562 5.11 -20.23 -15.27
N GLN A 563 5.74 -20.79 -14.24
CA GLN A 563 5.07 -21.28 -13.04
C GLN A 563 5.64 -20.64 -11.77
N TYR A 564 4.77 -20.27 -10.84
CA TYR A 564 5.16 -19.73 -9.55
C TYR A 564 4.89 -20.69 -8.41
N GLU A 565 5.93 -21.00 -7.64
CA GLU A 565 5.82 -21.69 -6.36
C GLU A 565 6.39 -20.84 -5.22
N THR A 566 5.61 -20.73 -4.14
CA THR A 566 6.09 -20.01 -2.95
C THR A 566 7.35 -20.67 -2.38
N PRO A 567 8.48 -19.95 -2.30
CA PRO A 567 9.72 -20.50 -1.76
C PRO A 567 9.54 -21.06 -0.35
N TYR A 568 10.18 -22.21 -0.10
CA TYR A 568 10.15 -22.90 1.22
C TYR A 568 8.76 -23.34 1.70
N ARG A 569 7.73 -23.38 0.84
CA ARG A 569 6.38 -23.83 1.20
C ARG A 569 6.39 -25.21 1.88
N SER A 570 7.06 -26.19 1.28
CA SER A 570 7.14 -27.56 1.80
C SER A 570 7.83 -27.62 3.16
N LEU A 571 8.90 -26.84 3.34
CA LEU A 571 9.58 -26.72 4.64
C LEU A 571 8.66 -26.10 5.71
N GLY A 572 7.95 -25.02 5.37
CA GLY A 572 7.00 -24.35 6.27
C GLY A 572 5.86 -25.28 6.71
N VAL A 573 5.29 -26.03 5.78
CA VAL A 573 4.26 -27.04 6.07
C VAL A 573 4.82 -28.12 6.99
N GLY A 574 6.02 -28.65 6.69
CA GLY A 574 6.69 -29.66 7.52
C GLY A 574 6.92 -29.15 8.96
N MET A 575 7.45 -27.94 9.12
CA MET A 575 7.65 -27.34 10.45
C MET A 575 6.33 -27.14 11.19
N THR A 576 5.25 -26.75 10.51
CA THR A 576 3.92 -26.60 11.10
C THR A 576 3.40 -27.95 11.60
N ILE A 577 3.51 -29.02 10.81
CA ILE A 577 3.10 -30.37 11.21
C ILE A 577 3.86 -30.81 12.47
N VAL A 578 5.20 -30.66 12.47
CA VAL A 578 6.04 -30.97 13.62
C VAL A 578 5.60 -30.17 14.87
N GLY A 579 5.36 -28.87 14.71
CA GLY A 579 4.88 -28.02 15.80
C GLY A 579 3.53 -28.47 16.37
N VAL A 580 2.58 -28.84 15.52
CA VAL A 580 1.27 -29.37 15.92
C VAL A 580 1.43 -30.70 16.66
N VAL A 581 2.27 -31.61 16.16
CA VAL A 581 2.53 -32.90 16.83
C VAL A 581 3.13 -32.69 18.21
N ILE A 582 4.14 -31.82 18.34
CA ILE A 582 4.75 -31.49 19.64
C ILE A 582 3.69 -30.90 20.58
N PHE A 583 2.87 -29.98 20.10
CA PHE A 583 1.79 -29.38 20.89
C PHE A 583 0.82 -30.44 21.40
N ILE A 584 0.35 -31.34 20.55
CA ILE A 584 -0.54 -32.45 20.92
C ILE A 584 0.10 -33.36 21.99
N LEU A 585 1.38 -33.72 21.81
CA LEU A 585 2.10 -34.57 22.77
C LEU A 585 2.24 -33.89 24.13
N VAL A 586 2.64 -32.62 24.17
CA VAL A 586 2.76 -31.86 25.44
C VAL A 586 1.41 -31.67 26.09
N PHE A 587 0.37 -31.36 25.31
CA PHE A 587 -0.98 -31.20 25.85
C PHE A 587 -1.56 -32.49 26.38
N SER A 588 -1.42 -33.61 25.67
CA SER A 588 -1.88 -34.92 26.13
C SER A 588 -1.14 -35.40 27.38
N GLN A 589 0.17 -35.18 27.51
CA GLN A 589 0.91 -35.47 28.73
C GLN A 589 0.42 -34.66 29.94
N ASN A 590 0.09 -33.38 29.72
CA ASN A 590 -0.45 -32.52 30.76
C ASN A 590 -1.86 -32.94 31.19
N LEU A 591 -2.72 -33.31 30.23
CA LEU A 591 -4.05 -33.88 30.53
C LEU A 591 -3.94 -35.18 31.28
N TYR A 592 -3.08 -36.11 30.89
CA TYR A 592 -2.84 -37.38 31.56
C TYR A 592 -2.32 -37.20 32.99
N LYS A 593 -1.34 -36.31 33.21
CA LYS A 593 -0.84 -35.96 34.55
C LYS A 593 -1.91 -35.34 35.46
N ASN A 594 -2.79 -34.53 34.90
CA ASN A 594 -3.88 -33.89 35.63
C ASN A 594 -5.02 -34.89 35.92
N PHE A 595 -5.29 -35.83 35.01
CA PHE A 595 -6.27 -36.89 35.21
C PHE A 595 -5.85 -37.86 36.34
N ILE A 596 -4.57 -38.27 36.35
CA ILE A 596 -4.02 -39.13 37.43
C ILE A 596 -4.02 -38.41 38.80
N LYS A 597 -3.93 -37.10 38.85
CA LYS A 597 -4.03 -36.35 40.12
C LYS A 597 -5.47 -36.16 40.60
N LEU A 598 -6.46 -36.42 39.76
CA LEU A 598 -7.90 -36.32 40.10
C LEU A 598 -8.49 -37.69 40.46
N CYS A 599 -7.89 -38.81 40.04
CA CYS A 599 -8.15 -40.16 40.55
C CYS A 599 -7.27 -40.46 41.78
#